data_2d13024b5a4debc7ca3502a08472abfe
#
_entry.id   2d13024b5a4debc7ca3502a08472abfe
#
_cell.length_a   1.000
_cell.length_b   1.000
_cell.length_c   1.000
_cell.angle_alpha   90.00
_cell.angle_beta   90.00
_cell.angle_gamma   90.00
#
_symmetry.space_group_name_H-M   'P 1'
#
loop_
_entity.id
_entity.type
_entity.pdbx_description
1 polymer ?
#
loop_
_entity_poly.entity_id
_entity_poly.type
_entity_poly.pdbx_seq_one_letter_code
_entity_poly.pdbx_strand_id
1 'polypeptide(L)'
;RDVHRGDVIVFYKPNPETPDLFLVKRAIGIPGDHIHLRNGIVYLNGVAQNEPQAGKPSFDGNPEHAYNPCRDDFPSIPPGPMDEVTASWALELPSHIQNGDLVVPPGKVFAMGDNRTESLDGRYWGFVPRENIVGRPLFVYWSFETPADQMNKQSLGDRLSFMGHIIVHFFDETRWKRTFHIIR
;
A
#
# COMPACT_ATOMS: atom_id res chain seq x y z
N ARG A 1 4.11 -20.03 4.48
CA ARG A 1 4.73 -19.76 3.16
C ARG A 1 5.55 -18.48 3.26
N ASP A 2 6.75 -18.46 2.72
CA ASP A 2 7.65 -17.33 2.82
C ASP A 2 7.17 -16.17 1.94
N VAL A 3 7.35 -14.95 2.45
CA VAL A 3 7.10 -13.72 1.72
C VAL A 3 8.38 -13.31 1.01
N HIS A 4 8.27 -12.97 -0.27
CA HIS A 4 9.39 -12.50 -1.06
C HIS A 4 9.20 -11.03 -1.44
N ARG A 5 10.28 -10.36 -1.79
CA ARG A 5 10.25 -9.00 -2.32
C ARG A 5 9.39 -8.94 -3.59
N GLY A 6 8.56 -7.92 -3.69
CA GLY A 6 7.62 -7.75 -4.81
C GLY A 6 6.28 -8.49 -4.64
N ASP A 7 6.15 -9.39 -3.67
CA ASP A 7 4.88 -10.07 -3.40
C ASP A 7 3.80 -9.06 -2.99
N VAL A 8 2.62 -9.16 -3.59
CA VAL A 8 1.44 -8.49 -3.06
C VAL A 8 0.92 -9.33 -1.89
N ILE A 9 0.78 -8.72 -0.73
CA ILE A 9 0.37 -9.39 0.51
C ILE A 9 -0.93 -8.82 1.06
N VAL A 10 -1.75 -9.69 1.63
CA VAL A 10 -2.94 -9.34 2.41
C VAL A 10 -2.61 -9.57 3.87
N PHE A 11 -2.85 -8.58 4.72
CA PHE A 11 -2.48 -8.65 6.11
C PHE A 11 -3.42 -7.80 6.98
N TYR A 12 -3.48 -8.10 8.27
CA TYR A 12 -4.12 -7.24 9.26
C TYR A 12 -3.24 -6.02 9.53
N LYS A 13 -3.83 -4.83 9.47
CA LYS A 13 -3.11 -3.59 9.76
C LYS A 13 -2.44 -3.68 11.13
N PRO A 14 -1.13 -3.37 11.22
CA PRO A 14 -0.42 -3.40 12.50
C PRO A 14 -0.74 -2.15 13.35
N ASN A 15 -2.02 -1.96 13.67
CA ASN A 15 -2.50 -0.87 14.50
C ASN A 15 -3.52 -1.40 15.49
N PRO A 16 -3.29 -1.25 16.81
CA PRO A 16 -4.20 -1.72 17.85
C PRO A 16 -5.58 -1.04 17.81
N GLU A 17 -5.69 0.16 17.23
CA GLU A 17 -6.96 0.89 17.13
C GLU A 17 -7.91 0.30 16.06
N THR A 18 -7.38 -0.43 15.08
CA THR A 18 -8.15 -1.04 13.99
C THR A 18 -7.65 -2.46 13.70
N PRO A 19 -7.75 -3.40 14.65
CA PRO A 19 -7.12 -4.72 14.57
C PRO A 19 -7.68 -5.60 13.45
N ASP A 20 -8.94 -5.37 13.05
CA ASP A 20 -9.64 -6.20 12.05
C ASP A 20 -9.57 -5.63 10.63
N LEU A 21 -8.82 -4.56 10.42
CA LEU A 21 -8.69 -3.94 9.11
C LEU A 21 -7.69 -4.70 8.23
N PHE A 22 -8.20 -5.31 7.17
CA PHE A 22 -7.37 -5.91 6.13
C PHE A 22 -6.81 -4.85 5.18
N LEU A 23 -5.52 -4.94 4.93
CA LEU A 23 -4.82 -4.14 3.93
C LEU A 23 -4.19 -5.04 2.88
N VAL A 24 -4.05 -4.48 1.68
CA VAL A 24 -3.32 -5.07 0.56
C VAL A 24 -2.21 -4.12 0.18
N LYS A 25 -0.96 -4.56 0.28
CA LYS A 25 0.23 -3.78 -0.08
C LYS A 25 1.26 -4.71 -0.72
N ARG A 26 2.28 -4.11 -1.34
CA ARG A 26 3.43 -4.85 -1.89
C ARG A 26 4.57 -4.93 -0.88
N ALA A 27 5.11 -6.12 -0.67
CA ALA A 27 6.31 -6.33 0.14
C ALA A 27 7.53 -5.73 -0.58
N ILE A 28 8.08 -4.65 -0.04
CA ILE A 28 9.25 -3.96 -0.59
C ILE A 28 10.52 -4.52 0.03
N GLY A 29 10.52 -4.73 1.33
CA GLY A 29 11.67 -5.28 2.05
C GLY A 29 11.29 -6.43 2.98
N ILE A 30 12.22 -7.37 3.10
CA ILE A 30 12.18 -8.52 4.00
C ILE A 30 13.30 -8.38 5.06
N PRO A 31 13.33 -9.20 6.12
CA PRO A 31 14.33 -9.06 7.18
C PRO A 31 15.77 -8.92 6.68
N GLY A 32 16.46 -7.91 7.18
CA GLY A 32 17.84 -7.59 6.81
C GLY A 32 18.00 -6.65 5.63
N ASP A 33 16.92 -6.28 4.94
CA ASP A 33 16.99 -5.32 3.84
C ASP A 33 17.20 -3.89 4.35
N HIS A 34 17.99 -3.15 3.58
CA HIS A 34 18.24 -1.72 3.71
C HIS A 34 17.44 -0.96 2.65
N ILE A 35 16.62 -0.02 3.07
CA ILE A 35 15.67 0.67 2.19
C ILE A 35 15.76 2.17 2.36
N HIS A 36 15.86 2.89 1.26
CA HIS A 36 15.56 4.32 1.22
C HIS A 36 14.87 4.68 -0.10
N LEU A 37 14.22 5.84 -0.13
CA LEU A 37 13.63 6.42 -1.32
C LEU A 37 14.39 7.68 -1.72
N ARG A 38 14.46 7.94 -3.02
CA ARG A 38 14.89 9.23 -3.59
C ARG A 38 13.96 9.59 -4.73
N ASN A 39 13.32 10.73 -4.64
CA ASN A 39 12.30 11.17 -5.60
C ASN A 39 11.25 10.08 -5.90
N GLY A 40 10.80 9.36 -4.87
CA GLY A 40 9.84 8.27 -4.99
C GLY A 40 10.38 6.95 -5.56
N ILE A 41 11.65 6.89 -5.93
CA ILE A 41 12.31 5.65 -6.39
C ILE A 41 12.84 4.90 -5.18
N VAL A 42 12.46 3.63 -5.05
CA VAL A 42 12.97 2.74 -4.00
C VAL A 42 14.39 2.30 -4.31
N TYR A 43 15.28 2.45 -3.35
CA TYR A 43 16.59 1.83 -3.32
C TYR A 43 16.57 0.70 -2.30
N LEU A 44 16.91 -0.49 -2.76
CA LEU A 44 16.97 -1.69 -1.94
C LEU A 44 18.42 -2.19 -1.91
N ASN A 45 19.02 -2.22 -0.72
CA ASN A 45 20.42 -2.60 -0.54
C ASN A 45 21.36 -1.78 -1.45
N GLY A 46 21.10 -0.48 -1.58
CA GLY A 46 21.86 0.45 -2.42
C GLY A 46 21.55 0.41 -3.92
N VAL A 47 20.61 -0.44 -4.38
CA VAL A 47 20.27 -0.59 -5.80
C VAL A 47 18.87 -0.02 -6.09
N ALA A 48 18.80 0.92 -7.03
CA ALA A 48 17.52 1.48 -7.50
C ALA A 48 16.64 0.38 -8.12
N GLN A 49 15.39 0.31 -7.67
CA GLN A 49 14.44 -0.69 -8.16
C GLN A 49 13.68 -0.19 -9.39
N ASN A 50 13.49 -1.08 -10.37
CA ASN A 50 12.62 -0.82 -11.51
C ASN A 50 11.20 -1.32 -11.17
N GLU A 51 10.32 -0.39 -10.82
CA GLU A 51 8.93 -0.66 -10.41
C GLU A 51 7.95 0.03 -11.36
N PRO A 52 7.68 -0.55 -12.54
CA PRO A 52 6.80 0.07 -13.55
C PRO A 52 5.34 0.19 -13.08
N GLN A 53 4.92 -0.59 -12.10
CA GLN A 53 3.58 -0.55 -11.49
C GLN A 53 3.43 0.57 -10.43
N ALA A 54 4.55 1.13 -9.94
CA ALA A 54 4.53 2.12 -8.87
C ALA A 54 4.28 3.52 -9.41
N GLY A 55 3.30 4.23 -8.83
CA GLY A 55 3.10 5.65 -9.06
C GLY A 55 4.32 6.46 -8.60
N LYS A 56 4.67 7.47 -9.39
CA LYS A 56 5.79 8.38 -9.07
C LYS A 56 5.26 9.79 -8.89
N PRO A 57 5.96 10.65 -8.14
CA PRO A 57 5.62 12.05 -8.08
C PRO A 57 5.53 12.65 -9.49
N SER A 58 4.49 13.45 -9.73
CA SER A 58 4.23 14.06 -11.04
C SER A 58 3.63 15.46 -10.88
N PHE A 59 3.74 16.27 -11.96
CA PHE A 59 3.15 17.60 -12.05
C PHE A 59 1.93 17.58 -12.98
N ASP A 60 0.96 16.73 -12.71
CA ASP A 60 -0.26 16.57 -13.50
C ASP A 60 -1.43 17.46 -13.07
N GLY A 61 -1.20 18.36 -12.11
CA GLY A 61 -2.20 19.27 -11.55
C GLY A 61 -2.92 18.72 -10.32
N ASN A 62 -2.70 17.46 -9.94
CA ASN A 62 -3.19 16.92 -8.68
C ASN A 62 -2.15 17.18 -7.56
N PRO A 63 -2.50 17.96 -6.50
CA PRO A 63 -1.57 18.24 -5.40
C PRO A 63 -1.07 16.98 -4.69
N GLU A 64 -1.87 15.91 -4.64
CA GLU A 64 -1.50 14.63 -4.01
C GLU A 64 -0.38 13.91 -4.77
N HIS A 65 -0.27 14.13 -6.08
CA HIS A 65 0.79 13.59 -6.90
C HIS A 65 2.09 14.42 -6.85
N ALA A 66 2.03 15.63 -6.32
CA ALA A 66 3.23 16.46 -6.19
C ALA A 66 4.27 15.79 -5.28
N TYR A 67 5.54 16.11 -5.54
CA TYR A 67 6.64 15.63 -4.72
C TYR A 67 6.47 16.10 -3.24
N ASN A 68 6.59 15.13 -2.32
CA ASN A 68 6.58 15.36 -0.88
C ASN A 68 7.85 14.74 -0.26
N PRO A 69 8.77 15.54 0.32
CA PRO A 69 10.04 15.05 0.84
C PRO A 69 9.91 13.92 1.87
N CYS A 70 8.93 14.01 2.80
CA CYS A 70 8.74 13.01 3.85
C CYS A 70 8.28 11.66 3.29
N ARG A 71 7.56 11.68 2.18
CA ARG A 71 7.04 10.50 1.48
C ARG A 71 8.05 9.95 0.47
N ASP A 72 8.66 10.85 -0.32
CA ASP A 72 9.39 10.50 -1.53
C ASP A 72 10.90 10.37 -1.32
N ASP A 73 11.43 10.92 -0.20
CA ASP A 73 12.83 10.75 0.25
C ASP A 73 12.89 10.07 1.63
N PHE A 74 11.91 9.21 1.91
CA PHE A 74 11.88 8.41 3.15
C PHE A 74 13.11 7.47 3.26
N PRO A 75 13.75 7.29 4.41
CA PRO A 75 13.49 7.90 5.71
C PRO A 75 14.35 9.14 5.99
N SER A 76 14.99 9.74 4.97
CA SER A 76 15.97 10.84 5.12
C SER A 76 15.33 12.08 5.76
N ILE A 77 14.06 12.31 5.48
CA ILE A 77 13.27 13.36 6.10
C ILE A 77 12.18 12.66 6.90
N PRO A 78 12.25 12.64 8.23
CA PRO A 78 11.24 12.00 9.04
C PRO A 78 9.91 12.72 8.87
N PRO A 79 8.79 11.97 8.79
CA PRO A 79 7.48 12.55 8.69
C PRO A 79 7.17 13.42 9.92
N GLY A 80 6.61 14.58 9.66
CA GLY A 80 6.21 15.54 10.70
C GLY A 80 4.85 15.23 11.34
N PRO A 81 4.43 16.01 12.34
CA PRO A 81 3.13 15.82 13.02
C PRO A 81 1.91 15.99 12.11
N MET A 82 2.06 16.58 10.93
CA MET A 82 0.99 16.79 9.95
C MET A 82 0.89 15.68 8.90
N ASP A 83 1.85 14.75 8.90
CA ASP A 83 1.89 13.64 7.94
C ASP A 83 1.25 12.41 8.59
N GLU A 84 0.04 12.20 8.66
CA GLU A 84 -0.76 11.03 9.12
C GLU A 84 0.03 9.82 9.70
N VAL A 85 1.19 10.11 10.30
CA VAL A 85 2.10 9.11 10.88
C VAL A 85 1.58 8.69 12.24
N THR A 86 1.55 7.39 12.49
CA THR A 86 1.17 6.90 13.81
C THR A 86 2.23 7.30 14.85
N ALA A 87 1.78 7.72 16.03
CA ALA A 87 2.68 8.17 17.10
C ALA A 87 3.69 7.07 17.51
N SER A 88 3.26 5.81 17.51
CA SER A 88 4.14 4.66 17.77
C SER A 88 5.25 4.55 16.74
N TRP A 89 4.93 4.70 15.47
CA TRP A 89 5.93 4.63 14.40
C TRP A 89 6.90 5.81 14.40
N ALA A 90 6.41 7.00 14.66
CA ALA A 90 7.28 8.18 14.79
C ALA A 90 8.35 8.02 15.87
N LEU A 91 8.00 7.32 16.97
CA LEU A 91 8.94 7.02 18.05
C LEU A 91 9.89 5.85 17.72
N GLU A 92 9.40 4.84 17.00
CA GLU A 92 10.13 3.61 16.67
C GLU A 92 11.11 3.80 15.49
N LEU A 93 10.73 4.57 14.48
CA LEU A 93 11.46 4.75 13.22
C LEU A 93 12.97 5.06 13.41
N PRO A 94 13.38 5.99 14.30
CA PRO A 94 14.81 6.31 14.46
C PRO A 94 15.66 5.11 14.87
N SER A 95 15.09 4.15 15.61
CA SER A 95 15.81 2.95 16.07
C SER A 95 16.09 1.95 14.94
N HIS A 96 15.40 2.07 13.82
CA HIS A 96 15.54 1.21 12.64
C HIS A 96 16.37 1.85 11.52
N ILE A 97 16.88 3.06 11.71
CA ILE A 97 17.71 3.73 10.70
C ILE A 97 19.18 3.42 10.94
N GLN A 98 19.86 2.91 9.92
CA GLN A 98 21.31 2.67 9.90
C GLN A 98 21.90 3.27 8.63
N ASN A 99 22.87 4.16 8.77
CA ASN A 99 23.54 4.86 7.67
C ASN A 99 22.59 5.57 6.69
N GLY A 100 21.43 6.03 7.18
CA GLY A 100 20.40 6.68 6.36
C GLY A 100 19.36 5.75 5.72
N ASP A 101 19.52 4.45 5.85
CA ASP A 101 18.58 3.45 5.36
C ASP A 101 17.69 2.94 6.49
N LEU A 102 16.42 2.65 6.17
CA LEU A 102 15.54 1.85 7.00
C LEU A 102 15.97 0.39 6.93
N VAL A 103 16.26 -0.24 8.07
CA VAL A 103 16.61 -1.66 8.14
C VAL A 103 15.42 -2.48 8.62
N VAL A 104 15.04 -3.48 7.84
CA VAL A 104 13.90 -4.34 8.18
C VAL A 104 14.31 -5.36 9.26
N PRO A 105 13.68 -5.34 10.45
CA PRO A 105 14.04 -6.24 11.53
C PRO A 105 13.56 -7.69 11.30
N PRO A 106 14.12 -8.67 12.01
CA PRO A 106 13.65 -10.06 11.96
C PRO A 106 12.15 -10.20 12.23
N GLY A 107 11.49 -11.06 11.48
CA GLY A 107 10.05 -11.35 11.64
C GLY A 107 9.12 -10.26 11.12
N LYS A 108 9.63 -9.22 10.46
CA LYS A 108 8.85 -8.10 9.93
C LYS A 108 9.03 -7.96 8.41
N VAL A 109 8.07 -7.31 7.77
CA VAL A 109 8.09 -6.97 6.33
C VAL A 109 7.79 -5.48 6.19
N PHE A 110 8.54 -4.78 5.34
CA PHE A 110 8.20 -3.41 4.97
C PHE A 110 7.37 -3.43 3.70
N ALA A 111 6.17 -2.86 3.76
CA ALA A 111 5.21 -2.93 2.67
C ALA A 111 4.71 -1.54 2.26
N MET A 112 4.59 -1.32 0.94
CA MET A 112 4.12 -0.07 0.37
C MET A 112 3.00 -0.31 -0.64
N GLY A 113 2.13 0.70 -0.82
CA GLY A 113 1.14 0.67 -1.89
C GLY A 113 1.76 0.98 -3.25
N ASP A 114 1.21 0.43 -4.33
CA ASP A 114 1.66 0.74 -5.70
C ASP A 114 1.29 2.18 -6.09
N ASN A 115 0.15 2.69 -5.62
CA ASN A 115 -0.15 4.13 -5.71
C ASN A 115 0.65 4.90 -4.63
N ARG A 116 1.95 5.10 -4.87
CA ARG A 116 2.93 5.63 -3.92
C ARG A 116 2.56 7.00 -3.36
N THR A 117 1.88 7.82 -4.14
CA THR A 117 1.55 9.20 -3.80
C THR A 117 0.35 9.33 -2.86
N GLU A 118 -0.57 8.36 -2.87
CA GLU A 118 -1.81 8.39 -2.08
C GLU A 118 -1.89 7.28 -1.02
N SER A 119 -0.91 6.37 -1.00
CA SER A 119 -0.97 5.21 -0.12
C SER A 119 -0.53 5.53 1.30
N LEU A 120 -1.41 5.32 2.27
CA LEU A 120 -1.03 5.17 3.67
C LEU A 120 -0.46 3.77 3.90
N ASP A 121 0.85 3.67 4.00
CA ASP A 121 1.58 2.39 4.04
C ASP A 121 2.70 2.38 5.10
N GLY A 122 3.67 1.48 4.98
CA GLY A 122 4.75 1.32 5.95
C GLY A 122 5.56 2.57 6.24
N ARG A 123 5.57 3.57 5.37
CA ARG A 123 6.19 4.88 5.63
C ARG A 123 5.49 5.62 6.79
N TYR A 124 4.20 5.35 7.02
CA TYR A 124 3.33 6.06 7.97
C TYR A 124 3.01 5.25 9.24
N TRP A 125 2.99 3.91 9.17
CA TRP A 125 2.63 3.05 10.30
C TRP A 125 3.63 1.92 10.59
N GLY A 126 4.74 1.84 9.83
CA GLY A 126 5.87 0.96 10.11
C GLY A 126 5.81 -0.41 9.44
N PHE A 127 6.31 -1.41 10.14
CA PHE A 127 6.46 -2.77 9.62
C PHE A 127 5.21 -3.62 9.82
N VAL A 128 5.01 -4.55 8.92
CA VAL A 128 4.01 -5.64 9.03
C VAL A 128 4.65 -6.81 9.75
N PRO A 129 4.17 -7.20 10.94
CA PRO A 129 4.58 -8.45 11.57
C PRO A 129 4.24 -9.64 10.67
N ARG A 130 5.13 -10.64 10.62
CA ARG A 130 4.93 -11.82 9.76
C ARG A 130 3.65 -12.58 10.09
N GLU A 131 3.27 -12.64 11.36
CA GLU A 131 2.06 -13.24 11.87
C GLU A 131 0.77 -12.55 11.43
N ASN A 132 0.84 -11.25 11.09
CA ASN A 132 -0.32 -10.52 10.57
C ASN A 132 -0.62 -10.85 9.10
N ILE A 133 0.32 -11.48 8.38
CA ILE A 133 0.18 -11.76 6.95
C ILE A 133 -0.70 -12.99 6.77
N VAL A 134 -1.88 -12.77 6.17
CA VAL A 134 -2.89 -13.79 5.90
C VAL A 134 -2.56 -14.60 4.65
N GLY A 135 -2.07 -13.92 3.61
CA GLY A 135 -1.76 -14.59 2.35
C GLY A 135 -1.41 -13.63 1.21
N ARG A 136 -1.44 -14.19 0.01
CA ARG A 136 -1.22 -13.47 -1.25
C ARG A 136 -2.46 -13.60 -2.13
N PRO A 137 -2.98 -12.50 -2.69
CA PRO A 137 -4.03 -12.58 -3.68
C PRO A 137 -3.46 -13.25 -4.95
N LEU A 138 -4.22 -14.14 -5.57
CA LEU A 138 -3.77 -14.89 -6.75
C LEU A 138 -4.20 -14.20 -8.04
N PHE A 139 -5.46 -13.82 -8.13
CA PHE A 139 -6.04 -13.19 -9.32
C PHE A 139 -7.29 -12.39 -8.98
N VAL A 140 -7.60 -11.43 -9.84
CA VAL A 140 -8.88 -10.71 -9.80
C VAL A 140 -9.90 -11.56 -10.54
N TYR A 141 -10.81 -12.21 -9.81
CA TYR A 141 -11.81 -13.08 -10.43
C TYR A 141 -12.89 -12.30 -11.21
N TRP A 142 -13.18 -11.08 -10.75
CA TRP A 142 -14.12 -10.17 -11.40
C TRP A 142 -13.89 -8.74 -10.95
N SER A 143 -14.05 -7.77 -11.87
CA SER A 143 -13.93 -6.34 -11.59
C SER A 143 -15.06 -5.59 -12.29
N PHE A 144 -15.81 -4.82 -11.51
CA PHE A 144 -16.94 -4.03 -11.97
C PHE A 144 -16.68 -2.55 -11.75
N GLU A 145 -17.20 -1.68 -12.62
CA GLU A 145 -17.10 -0.23 -12.43
C GLU A 145 -18.09 0.19 -11.34
N THR A 146 -17.56 0.75 -10.25
CA THR A 146 -18.35 1.11 -9.09
C THR A 146 -18.27 2.61 -8.89
N PRO A 147 -19.42 3.33 -8.76
CA PRO A 147 -19.42 4.74 -8.43
C PRO A 147 -18.68 5.03 -7.14
N ALA A 148 -17.93 6.16 -7.08
CA ALA A 148 -17.11 6.50 -5.93
C ALA A 148 -17.90 6.67 -4.62
N ASP A 149 -19.17 7.08 -4.73
CA ASP A 149 -20.07 7.28 -3.59
C ASP A 149 -20.73 5.98 -3.07
N GLN A 150 -20.56 4.85 -3.78
CA GLN A 150 -21.19 3.57 -3.43
C GLN A 150 -20.75 3.03 -2.07
N MET A 151 -19.51 3.30 -1.66
CA MET A 151 -19.01 2.89 -0.34
C MET A 151 -19.76 3.57 0.82
N ASN A 152 -20.30 4.75 0.58
CA ASN A 152 -21.06 5.52 1.59
C ASN A 152 -22.55 5.11 1.66
N LYS A 153 -23.02 4.34 0.68
CA LYS A 153 -24.41 3.88 0.59
C LYS A 153 -24.54 2.52 1.29
N GLN A 154 -24.98 2.54 2.55
CA GLN A 154 -25.04 1.34 3.39
C GLN A 154 -26.45 0.82 3.66
N SER A 155 -27.51 1.51 3.20
CA SER A 155 -28.88 1.05 3.41
C SER A 155 -29.19 -0.24 2.64
N LEU A 156 -30.13 -1.04 3.12
CA LEU A 156 -30.58 -2.25 2.41
C LEU A 156 -31.14 -1.91 1.02
N GLY A 157 -31.85 -0.77 0.90
CA GLY A 157 -32.38 -0.29 -0.38
C GLY A 157 -31.26 0.01 -1.39
N ASP A 158 -30.20 0.68 -0.95
CA ASP A 158 -29.04 0.99 -1.80
C ASP A 158 -28.33 -0.27 -2.27
N ARG A 159 -28.20 -1.25 -1.40
CA ARG A 159 -27.57 -2.55 -1.74
C ARG A 159 -28.39 -3.33 -2.78
N LEU A 160 -29.70 -3.37 -2.62
CA LEU A 160 -30.61 -4.04 -3.58
C LEU A 160 -30.61 -3.30 -4.92
N SER A 161 -30.66 -1.95 -4.90
CA SER A 161 -30.59 -1.14 -6.11
C SER A 161 -29.27 -1.38 -6.86
N PHE A 162 -28.14 -1.42 -6.13
CA PHE A 162 -26.84 -1.69 -6.73
C PHE A 162 -26.72 -3.11 -7.27
N MET A 163 -27.31 -4.12 -6.61
CA MET A 163 -27.39 -5.49 -7.16
C MET A 163 -28.19 -5.52 -8.46
N GLY A 164 -29.32 -4.81 -8.54
CA GLY A 164 -30.09 -4.66 -9.77
C GLY A 164 -29.28 -3.99 -10.88
N HIS A 165 -28.56 -2.92 -10.56
CA HIS A 165 -27.66 -2.24 -11.49
C HIS A 165 -26.57 -3.20 -12.03
N ILE A 166 -25.92 -3.97 -11.16
CA ILE A 166 -24.92 -4.98 -11.56
C ILE A 166 -25.50 -5.98 -12.56
N ILE A 167 -26.72 -6.48 -12.32
CA ILE A 167 -27.37 -7.47 -13.21
C ILE A 167 -27.62 -6.87 -14.59
N VAL A 168 -28.13 -5.64 -14.64
CA VAL A 168 -28.47 -4.95 -15.91
C VAL A 168 -27.19 -4.58 -16.69
N HIS A 169 -26.17 -4.09 -16.00
CA HIS A 169 -24.93 -3.57 -16.59
C HIS A 169 -23.75 -4.54 -16.51
N PHE A 170 -24.02 -5.82 -16.32
CA PHE A 170 -22.97 -6.83 -16.15
C PHE A 170 -21.96 -6.86 -17.30
N PHE A 171 -22.41 -6.69 -18.53
CA PHE A 171 -21.54 -6.81 -19.70
C PHE A 171 -20.82 -5.50 -20.07
N ASP A 172 -21.47 -4.36 -19.89
CA ASP A 172 -20.96 -3.03 -20.28
C ASP A 172 -20.08 -2.39 -19.20
N GLU A 173 -20.37 -2.58 -17.91
CA GLU A 173 -19.58 -2.03 -16.82
C GLU A 173 -18.58 -3.02 -16.18
N THR A 174 -18.56 -4.28 -16.63
CA THR A 174 -17.50 -5.21 -16.23
C THR A 174 -16.18 -4.80 -16.89
N ARG A 175 -15.16 -4.59 -16.05
CA ARG A 175 -13.80 -4.29 -16.48
C ARG A 175 -13.09 -5.56 -16.97
N TRP A 176 -13.44 -6.04 -18.15
CA TRP A 176 -12.96 -7.31 -18.71
C TRP A 176 -11.43 -7.43 -18.75
N LYS A 177 -10.72 -6.31 -19.01
CA LYS A 177 -9.25 -6.26 -18.99
C LYS A 177 -8.64 -6.56 -17.62
N ARG A 178 -9.40 -6.36 -16.53
CA ARG A 178 -8.97 -6.62 -15.16
C ARG A 178 -9.55 -7.93 -14.61
N THR A 179 -10.60 -8.44 -15.22
CA THR A 179 -11.25 -9.71 -14.83
C THR A 179 -10.35 -10.87 -15.24
N PHE A 180 -10.18 -11.84 -14.35
CA PHE A 180 -9.23 -12.96 -14.46
C PHE A 180 -7.76 -12.55 -14.58
N HIS A 181 -7.43 -11.29 -14.18
CA HIS A 181 -6.06 -10.82 -14.19
C HIS A 181 -5.25 -11.44 -13.04
N ILE A 182 -4.09 -12.04 -13.35
CA ILE A 182 -3.18 -12.60 -12.34
C ILE A 182 -2.43 -11.46 -11.66
N ILE A 183 -2.45 -11.46 -10.32
CA ILE A 183 -1.73 -10.47 -9.50
C ILE A 183 -0.27 -10.94 -9.37
N ARG A 184 0.65 -10.07 -9.77
CA ARG A 184 2.10 -10.31 -9.73
C ARG A 184 2.82 -9.25 -8.91
#